data_03b95c67bd74b5b77958dab5e990506f
#
_entry.id   03b95c67bd74b5b77958dab5e990506f
#
_cell.length_a   1.000
_cell.length_b   1.000
_cell.length_c   1.000
_cell.angle_alpha   90.00
_cell.angle_beta   90.00
_cell.angle_gamma   90.00
#
_symmetry.space_group_name_H-M   'P 1'
#
loop_
_entity.id
_entity.type
_entity.pdbx_description
1 polymer ?
#
loop_
_entity_poly.entity_id
_entity_poly.type
_entity_poly.pdbx_seq_one_letter_code
_entity_poly.pdbx_strand_id
1 'polypeptide(L)'
;DCSQSRGLGDVYKRQAAMSAIFLMFKPGDHVLISQNVYGGVFRLVTKVLNDNGVNFDFIDTTDLKIIKQAIRPTTKLVHLETPSNPLLEIADITSISKVCKSKNILVSVDNTFMSPFGQKPLNLGADIVMHSTTKYIGGHSDILSGALMVNDKSSAEKIALIQNTAGALPSPFDAWLLLRSIKTLSLRVDKHFSNAMKIANWLKSHKKVTRVIYPGLKDHPQHAIAKKQQKNPEGKSVFGGIISFELDSTISVNKFAKKLNFITLAESLGGVKTLISCPYSMTHASVPKNEKEKLGITKNLLSCLLYTSPSPRDWLQ
;
A
#
# COMPACT_ATOMS: atom_id res chain seq x y z
N ASP A 1 14.06 23.44 4.36
CA ASP A 1 13.19 23.07 3.23
C ASP A 1 13.17 21.56 3.07
N CYS A 2 12.23 20.90 3.79
CA CYS A 2 12.10 19.44 3.78
C CYS A 2 11.57 18.87 2.46
N SER A 3 11.28 19.69 1.46
CA SER A 3 10.69 19.24 0.20
C SER A 3 11.73 18.66 -0.77
N GLN A 4 12.98 19.09 -0.68
CA GLN A 4 14.03 18.66 -1.61
C GLN A 4 14.76 17.37 -1.18
N SER A 5 14.76 17.02 0.10
CA SER A 5 15.39 15.77 0.57
C SER A 5 14.49 14.53 0.40
N ARG A 6 13.22 14.70 0.04
CA ARG A 6 12.24 13.61 -0.09
C ARG A 6 12.47 12.68 -1.27
N GLY A 7 13.17 13.13 -2.30
CA GLY A 7 13.14 12.44 -3.58
C GLY A 7 14.03 11.21 -3.65
N LEU A 8 15.23 11.26 -3.09
CA LEU A 8 16.24 10.28 -3.40
C LEU A 8 16.31 9.11 -2.41
N GLY A 9 16.13 9.36 -1.11
CA GLY A 9 16.26 8.31 -0.10
C GLY A 9 15.07 7.35 -0.01
N ASP A 10 13.84 7.88 -0.13
CA ASP A 10 12.60 7.10 0.00
C ASP A 10 12.38 6.16 -1.20
N VAL A 11 12.89 6.55 -2.34
CA VAL A 11 12.78 5.78 -3.60
C VAL A 11 13.74 4.58 -3.61
N TYR A 12 14.91 4.67 -2.99
CA TYR A 12 15.94 3.64 -3.16
C TYR A 12 15.71 2.36 -2.34
N LYS A 13 15.24 2.43 -1.09
CA LYS A 13 15.22 1.26 -0.19
C LYS A 13 13.94 0.40 -0.33
N ARG A 14 12.74 0.97 -0.41
CA ARG A 14 11.52 0.25 -0.78
C ARG A 14 11.61 -0.28 -2.22
N GLN A 15 12.10 0.57 -3.13
CA GLN A 15 12.29 0.21 -4.53
C GLN A 15 13.27 -0.94 -4.69
N ALA A 16 14.32 -1.04 -3.86
CA ALA A 16 15.24 -2.15 -3.90
C ALA A 16 14.55 -3.51 -3.62
N ALA A 17 13.66 -3.57 -2.62
CA ALA A 17 12.86 -4.77 -2.36
C ALA A 17 11.94 -5.11 -3.54
N MET A 18 11.30 -4.09 -4.13
CA MET A 18 10.45 -4.28 -5.31
C MET A 18 11.25 -4.70 -6.53
N SER A 19 12.42 -4.07 -6.76
CA SER A 19 13.34 -4.45 -7.83
C SER A 19 13.80 -5.89 -7.69
N ALA A 20 14.09 -6.35 -6.46
CA ALA A 20 14.49 -7.73 -6.23
C ALA A 20 13.41 -8.74 -6.65
N ILE A 21 12.11 -8.41 -6.48
CA ILE A 21 11.01 -9.26 -6.99
C ILE A 21 11.04 -9.31 -8.51
N PHE A 22 11.08 -8.16 -9.19
CA PHE A 22 10.95 -8.12 -10.65
C PHE A 22 12.22 -8.62 -11.37
N LEU A 23 13.39 -8.48 -10.77
CA LEU A 23 14.66 -9.05 -11.29
C LEU A 23 14.74 -10.59 -11.18
N MET A 24 13.78 -11.23 -10.54
CA MET A 24 13.65 -12.70 -10.58
C MET A 24 13.28 -13.23 -11.97
N PHE A 25 12.71 -12.39 -12.84
CA PHE A 25 12.15 -12.77 -14.12
C PHE A 25 13.09 -12.43 -15.28
N LYS A 26 12.94 -13.13 -16.39
CA LYS A 26 13.81 -13.02 -17.57
C LYS A 26 13.03 -12.49 -18.78
N PRO A 27 13.73 -12.06 -19.85
CA PRO A 27 13.09 -11.67 -21.11
C PRO A 27 12.09 -12.74 -21.60
N GLY A 28 10.91 -12.28 -22.04
CA GLY A 28 9.79 -13.13 -22.45
C GLY A 28 8.82 -13.52 -21.35
N ASP A 29 9.20 -13.42 -20.06
CA ASP A 29 8.27 -13.62 -18.96
C ASP A 29 7.24 -12.49 -18.90
N HIS A 30 6.04 -12.82 -18.39
CA HIS A 30 4.93 -11.87 -18.22
C HIS A 30 4.57 -11.73 -16.76
N VAL A 31 4.29 -10.49 -16.35
CA VAL A 31 3.92 -10.13 -14.97
C VAL A 31 2.63 -9.31 -14.98
N LEU A 32 1.63 -9.75 -14.22
CA LEU A 32 0.41 -8.99 -13.96
C LEU A 32 0.58 -8.17 -12.69
N ILE A 33 0.17 -6.91 -12.73
CA ILE A 33 0.31 -5.96 -11.62
C ILE A 33 -1.05 -5.30 -11.36
N SER A 34 -1.41 -5.11 -10.09
CA SER A 34 -2.59 -4.32 -9.72
C SER A 34 -2.53 -2.92 -10.36
N GLN A 35 -3.62 -2.46 -10.97
CA GLN A 35 -3.66 -1.16 -11.66
C GLN A 35 -3.41 0.03 -10.73
N ASN A 36 -3.86 -0.06 -9.49
CA ASN A 36 -3.68 0.98 -8.47
C ASN A 36 -2.51 0.62 -7.55
N VAL A 37 -1.29 0.57 -8.11
CA VAL A 37 -0.07 0.36 -7.33
C VAL A 37 0.60 1.68 -6.97
N TYR A 38 1.45 1.63 -5.98
CA TYR A 38 2.35 2.73 -5.66
C TYR A 38 3.09 3.25 -6.89
N GLY A 39 3.08 4.57 -7.09
CA GLY A 39 3.68 5.21 -8.26
C GLY A 39 5.16 4.88 -8.50
N GLY A 40 5.89 4.43 -7.46
CA GLY A 40 7.25 3.91 -7.58
C GLY A 40 7.30 2.58 -8.34
N VAL A 41 6.34 1.68 -8.14
CA VAL A 41 6.24 0.42 -8.90
C VAL A 41 5.96 0.73 -10.36
N PHE A 42 4.97 1.60 -10.62
CA PHE A 42 4.66 2.04 -11.99
C PHE A 42 5.90 2.59 -12.69
N ARG A 43 6.64 3.54 -12.07
CA ARG A 43 7.88 4.08 -12.65
C ARG A 43 8.96 3.04 -12.85
N LEU A 44 9.13 2.11 -11.89
CA LEU A 44 10.13 1.06 -11.98
C LEU A 44 9.91 0.20 -13.24
N VAL A 45 8.70 -0.31 -13.44
CA VAL A 45 8.43 -1.23 -14.54
C VAL A 45 8.32 -0.52 -15.90
N THR A 46 7.79 0.73 -15.93
CA THR A 46 7.57 1.45 -17.21
C THR A 46 8.75 2.30 -17.68
N LYS A 47 9.69 2.66 -16.77
CA LYS A 47 10.80 3.58 -17.08
C LYS A 47 12.19 2.97 -16.86
N VAL A 48 12.30 1.95 -16.01
CA VAL A 48 13.60 1.33 -15.67
C VAL A 48 13.69 -0.09 -16.23
N LEU A 49 12.63 -0.89 -16.05
CA LEU A 49 12.62 -2.29 -16.48
C LEU A 49 11.96 -2.51 -17.85
N ASN A 50 11.50 -1.45 -18.49
CA ASN A 50 10.81 -1.53 -19.80
C ASN A 50 11.64 -2.26 -20.87
N ASP A 51 12.96 -2.04 -20.86
CA ASP A 51 13.88 -2.59 -21.87
C ASP A 51 14.49 -3.94 -21.48
N ASN A 52 14.13 -4.47 -20.30
CA ASN A 52 14.63 -5.77 -19.81
C ASN A 52 13.94 -6.98 -20.46
N GLY A 53 12.99 -6.74 -21.38
CA GLY A 53 12.27 -7.80 -22.10
C GLY A 53 11.23 -8.56 -21.29
N VAL A 54 10.97 -8.17 -20.03
CA VAL A 54 9.84 -8.66 -19.23
C VAL A 54 8.59 -7.85 -19.58
N ASN A 55 7.48 -8.53 -19.81
CA ASN A 55 6.22 -7.89 -20.16
C ASN A 55 5.40 -7.60 -18.89
N PHE A 56 4.91 -6.37 -18.74
CA PHE A 56 4.13 -5.93 -17.58
C PHE A 56 2.75 -5.43 -18.01
N ASP A 57 1.68 -6.02 -17.46
CA ASP A 57 0.32 -5.55 -17.65
C ASP A 57 -0.30 -5.11 -16.31
N PHE A 58 -0.91 -3.92 -16.32
CA PHE A 58 -1.67 -3.40 -15.17
C PHE A 58 -3.13 -3.78 -15.33
N ILE A 59 -3.70 -4.43 -14.33
CA ILE A 59 -5.07 -4.96 -14.38
C ILE A 59 -5.83 -4.66 -13.08
N ASP A 60 -7.16 -4.69 -13.17
CA ASP A 60 -8.02 -4.69 -11.98
C ASP A 60 -7.93 -6.05 -11.27
N THR A 61 -7.25 -6.06 -10.12
CA THR A 61 -7.08 -7.27 -9.29
C THR A 61 -8.20 -7.48 -8.28
N THR A 62 -9.22 -6.62 -8.26
CA THR A 62 -10.43 -6.83 -7.44
C THR A 62 -11.38 -7.85 -8.08
N ASP A 63 -11.29 -8.05 -9.40
CA ASP A 63 -12.08 -9.03 -10.14
C ASP A 63 -11.23 -10.24 -10.59
N LEU A 64 -11.51 -11.38 -10.00
CA LEU A 64 -10.85 -12.65 -10.33
C LEU A 64 -11.06 -13.09 -11.80
N LYS A 65 -12.16 -12.66 -12.45
CA LYS A 65 -12.40 -12.98 -13.86
C LYS A 65 -11.39 -12.25 -14.74
N ILE A 66 -11.12 -10.97 -14.47
CA ILE A 66 -10.13 -10.17 -15.20
C ILE A 66 -8.75 -10.80 -15.06
N ILE A 67 -8.36 -11.22 -13.85
CA ILE A 67 -7.07 -11.90 -13.63
C ILE A 67 -6.98 -13.17 -14.47
N LYS A 68 -8.02 -14.03 -14.45
CA LYS A 68 -8.03 -15.29 -15.22
C LYS A 68 -7.91 -15.06 -16.73
N GLN A 69 -8.54 -14.01 -17.26
CA GLN A 69 -8.48 -13.65 -18.68
C GLN A 69 -7.12 -13.06 -19.10
N ALA A 70 -6.46 -12.33 -18.19
CA ALA A 70 -5.16 -11.71 -18.43
C ALA A 70 -3.98 -12.69 -18.35
N ILE A 71 -4.15 -13.85 -17.72
CA ILE A 71 -3.11 -14.87 -17.61
C ILE A 71 -2.76 -15.43 -18.99
N ARG A 72 -1.47 -15.38 -19.34
CA ARG A 72 -0.85 -15.94 -20.57
C ARG A 72 0.02 -17.15 -20.22
N PRO A 73 0.40 -17.99 -21.18
CA PRO A 73 1.37 -19.08 -20.93
C PRO A 73 2.71 -18.61 -20.36
N THR A 74 3.10 -17.38 -20.70
CA THR A 74 4.33 -16.72 -20.21
C THR A 74 4.18 -16.03 -18.88
N THR A 75 2.98 -15.96 -18.28
CA THR A 75 2.75 -15.31 -16.98
C THR A 75 3.47 -16.08 -15.88
N LYS A 76 4.31 -15.38 -15.12
CA LYS A 76 5.11 -15.93 -14.02
C LYS A 76 4.81 -15.33 -12.65
N LEU A 77 4.23 -14.13 -12.63
CA LEU A 77 3.91 -13.42 -11.39
C LEU A 77 2.59 -12.67 -11.52
N VAL A 78 1.82 -12.67 -10.42
CA VAL A 78 0.77 -11.70 -10.15
C VAL A 78 1.20 -10.89 -8.93
N HIS A 79 1.45 -9.60 -9.11
CA HIS A 79 1.81 -8.68 -8.04
C HIS A 79 0.59 -7.88 -7.58
N LEU A 80 0.26 -7.99 -6.30
CA LEU A 80 -0.89 -7.35 -5.66
C LEU A 80 -0.43 -6.23 -4.73
N GLU A 81 -1.11 -5.09 -4.74
CA GLU A 81 -1.10 -4.13 -3.66
C GLU A 81 -2.51 -4.08 -3.04
N THR A 82 -2.65 -4.54 -1.79
CA THR A 82 -3.95 -4.65 -1.14
C THR A 82 -3.87 -4.45 0.38
N PRO A 83 -4.54 -3.41 0.93
CA PRO A 83 -5.35 -2.38 0.24
C PRO A 83 -4.54 -1.51 -0.72
N SER A 84 -5.16 -1.05 -1.82
CA SER A 84 -4.52 -0.16 -2.80
C SER A 84 -4.47 1.29 -2.32
N ASN A 85 -3.59 2.11 -2.91
CA ASN A 85 -3.48 3.54 -2.63
C ASN A 85 -3.94 4.36 -3.85
N PRO A 86 -4.89 5.30 -3.75
CA PRO A 86 -5.55 5.79 -2.53
C PRO A 86 -6.94 5.19 -2.30
N LEU A 87 -7.44 4.32 -3.16
CA LEU A 87 -8.84 3.91 -3.17
C LEU A 87 -9.16 2.74 -2.23
N LEU A 88 -8.14 2.20 -1.55
CA LEU A 88 -8.26 1.12 -0.55
C LEU A 88 -8.97 -0.13 -1.09
N GLU A 89 -8.82 -0.42 -2.38
CA GLU A 89 -9.35 -1.61 -3.03
C GLU A 89 -8.72 -2.87 -2.44
N ILE A 90 -9.52 -3.92 -2.33
CA ILE A 90 -9.09 -5.19 -1.72
C ILE A 90 -9.11 -6.29 -2.76
N ALA A 91 -7.97 -6.90 -3.01
CA ALA A 91 -7.85 -8.14 -3.78
C ALA A 91 -8.03 -9.37 -2.87
N ASP A 92 -8.78 -10.37 -3.32
CA ASP A 92 -8.92 -11.65 -2.61
C ASP A 92 -7.66 -12.50 -2.80
N ILE A 93 -6.71 -12.34 -1.89
CA ILE A 93 -5.42 -13.05 -1.93
C ILE A 93 -5.62 -14.56 -2.03
N THR A 94 -6.53 -15.14 -1.25
CA THR A 94 -6.76 -16.58 -1.22
C THR A 94 -7.26 -17.12 -2.56
N SER A 95 -8.25 -16.45 -3.15
CA SER A 95 -8.82 -16.87 -4.43
C SER A 95 -7.82 -16.69 -5.58
N ILE A 96 -7.07 -15.59 -5.58
CA ILE A 96 -6.03 -15.33 -6.58
C ILE A 96 -4.91 -16.36 -6.47
N SER A 97 -4.41 -16.62 -5.26
CA SER A 97 -3.34 -17.58 -5.02
C SER A 97 -3.73 -19.00 -5.47
N LYS A 98 -4.99 -19.41 -5.25
CA LYS A 98 -5.48 -20.72 -5.75
C LYS A 98 -5.41 -20.82 -7.29
N VAL A 99 -5.84 -19.78 -7.99
CA VAL A 99 -5.78 -19.73 -9.46
C VAL A 99 -4.34 -19.73 -9.95
N CYS A 100 -3.48 -18.93 -9.37
CA CYS A 100 -2.07 -18.80 -9.75
C CYS A 100 -1.30 -20.11 -9.49
N LYS A 101 -1.51 -20.74 -8.33
CA LYS A 101 -0.86 -21.99 -7.96
C LYS A 101 -1.18 -23.14 -8.94
N SER A 102 -2.44 -23.22 -9.42
CA SER A 102 -2.82 -24.23 -10.42
C SER A 102 -2.13 -24.09 -11.77
N LYS A 103 -1.45 -22.97 -12.00
CA LYS A 103 -0.73 -22.61 -13.25
C LYS A 103 0.77 -22.37 -13.02
N ASN A 104 1.31 -22.69 -11.85
CA ASN A 104 2.70 -22.42 -11.45
C ASN A 104 3.09 -20.94 -11.59
N ILE A 105 2.18 -20.03 -11.24
CA ILE A 105 2.38 -18.58 -11.24
C ILE A 105 2.57 -18.14 -9.80
N LEU A 106 3.62 -17.39 -9.51
CA LEU A 106 3.88 -16.82 -8.19
C LEU A 106 2.90 -15.67 -7.88
N VAL A 107 2.60 -15.49 -6.61
CA VAL A 107 1.82 -14.35 -6.10
C VAL A 107 2.67 -13.56 -5.13
N SER A 108 2.93 -12.29 -5.44
CA SER A 108 3.55 -11.37 -4.50
C SER A 108 2.54 -10.32 -4.01
N VAL A 109 2.65 -9.95 -2.74
CA VAL A 109 1.73 -8.99 -2.11
C VAL A 109 2.52 -7.87 -1.43
N ASP A 110 2.31 -6.64 -1.84
CA ASP A 110 2.69 -5.47 -1.04
C ASP A 110 1.68 -5.30 0.10
N ASN A 111 2.10 -5.69 1.29
CA ASN A 111 1.28 -5.67 2.51
C ASN A 111 1.57 -4.45 3.40
N THR A 112 2.13 -3.39 2.82
CA THR A 112 2.55 -2.20 3.55
C THR A 112 1.42 -1.57 4.35
N PHE A 113 0.19 -1.49 3.80
CA PHE A 113 -0.96 -0.82 4.44
C PHE A 113 -1.55 -1.58 5.62
N MET A 114 -1.42 -2.89 5.63
CA MET A 114 -1.96 -3.70 6.73
C MET A 114 -0.90 -4.08 7.77
N SER A 115 0.38 -4.04 7.41
CA SER A 115 1.48 -4.60 8.20
C SER A 115 1.25 -6.10 8.53
N PRO A 116 2.23 -6.81 9.09
CA PRO A 116 2.02 -8.20 9.51
C PRO A 116 1.02 -8.34 10.69
N PHE A 117 0.67 -7.22 11.34
CA PHE A 117 -0.33 -7.20 12.40
C PHE A 117 -1.75 -7.42 11.86
N GLY A 118 -2.10 -6.76 10.74
CA GLY A 118 -3.47 -6.76 10.21
C GLY A 118 -3.72 -7.76 9.08
N GLN A 119 -2.69 -8.24 8.40
CA GLN A 119 -2.83 -9.19 7.30
C GLN A 119 -1.57 -10.03 7.14
N LYS A 120 -1.74 -11.33 6.90
CA LYS A 120 -0.65 -12.30 6.74
C LYS A 120 -0.76 -13.01 5.39
N PRO A 121 -0.30 -12.39 4.29
CA PRO A 121 -0.52 -12.90 2.94
C PRO A 121 0.07 -14.30 2.69
N LEU A 122 1.20 -14.65 3.30
CA LEU A 122 1.76 -16.02 3.20
C LEU A 122 0.76 -17.08 3.69
N ASN A 123 0.04 -16.81 4.78
CA ASN A 123 -0.99 -17.72 5.30
C ASN A 123 -2.24 -17.76 4.40
N LEU A 124 -2.40 -16.79 3.51
CA LEU A 124 -3.49 -16.73 2.54
C LEU A 124 -3.11 -17.33 1.18
N GLY A 125 -1.89 -17.84 1.07
CA GLY A 125 -1.40 -18.55 -0.11
C GLY A 125 -0.48 -17.76 -1.03
N ALA A 126 -0.13 -16.52 -0.69
CA ALA A 126 0.89 -15.77 -1.42
C ALA A 126 2.28 -16.41 -1.22
N ASP A 127 3.15 -16.25 -2.22
CA ASP A 127 4.51 -16.79 -2.23
C ASP A 127 5.52 -15.77 -1.69
N ILE A 128 5.32 -14.49 -1.99
CA ILE A 128 6.21 -13.39 -1.61
C ILE A 128 5.38 -12.30 -0.95
N VAL A 129 5.84 -11.80 0.20
CA VAL A 129 5.27 -10.62 0.84
C VAL A 129 6.31 -9.51 0.90
N MET A 130 5.93 -8.34 0.48
CA MET A 130 6.73 -7.14 0.56
C MET A 130 6.16 -6.16 1.58
N HIS A 131 7.03 -5.50 2.30
CA HIS A 131 6.71 -4.33 3.12
C HIS A 131 7.67 -3.18 2.85
N SER A 132 7.14 -1.98 2.66
CA SER A 132 7.91 -0.78 2.93
C SER A 132 8.06 -0.64 4.44
N THR A 133 9.21 -1.03 4.97
CA THR A 133 9.47 -0.94 6.42
C THR A 133 9.61 0.51 6.90
N THR A 134 9.80 1.46 5.97
CA THR A 134 9.66 2.91 6.16
C THR A 134 8.33 3.30 6.83
N LYS A 135 7.27 2.51 6.61
CA LYS A 135 5.90 2.81 7.03
C LYS A 135 5.62 2.28 8.45
N TYR A 136 4.58 1.46 8.63
CA TYR A 136 4.17 0.97 9.95
C TYR A 136 5.28 0.23 10.72
N ILE A 137 6.13 -0.54 10.04
CA ILE A 137 7.14 -1.36 10.71
C ILE A 137 8.19 -0.46 11.38
N GLY A 138 8.73 0.53 10.69
CA GLY A 138 9.58 1.58 11.27
C GLY A 138 8.79 2.52 12.17
N GLY A 139 7.71 3.11 11.65
CA GLY A 139 6.69 3.83 12.42
C GLY A 139 7.09 5.18 12.98
N HIS A 140 8.31 5.68 12.76
CA HIS A 140 8.81 6.92 13.35
C HIS A 140 9.30 7.92 12.30
N SER A 141 9.16 7.60 10.99
CA SER A 141 9.60 8.44 9.87
C SER A 141 11.11 8.72 9.85
N ASP A 142 11.89 7.83 10.42
CA ASP A 142 13.35 7.91 10.61
C ASP A 142 14.11 6.78 9.89
N ILE A 143 13.39 5.86 9.23
CA ILE A 143 13.96 4.72 8.50
C ILE A 143 13.44 4.72 7.07
N LEU A 144 14.32 4.45 6.12
CA LEU A 144 13.98 4.22 4.72
C LEU A 144 14.42 2.80 4.34
N SER A 145 13.50 1.83 4.37
CA SER A 145 13.85 0.43 4.10
C SER A 145 12.67 -0.38 3.54
N GLY A 146 12.98 -1.54 2.99
CA GLY A 146 12.02 -2.55 2.54
C GLY A 146 12.39 -3.93 3.06
N ALA A 147 11.42 -4.82 3.14
CA ALA A 147 11.64 -6.22 3.52
C ALA A 147 10.81 -7.14 2.63
N LEU A 148 11.39 -8.28 2.31
CA LEU A 148 10.74 -9.39 1.61
C LEU A 148 10.68 -10.61 2.52
N MET A 149 9.53 -11.29 2.52
CA MET A 149 9.31 -12.55 3.22
C MET A 149 8.79 -13.57 2.24
N VAL A 150 9.34 -14.78 2.28
CA VAL A 150 8.98 -15.91 1.42
C VAL A 150 8.94 -17.19 2.25
N ASN A 151 8.15 -18.17 1.80
CA ASN A 151 8.06 -19.48 2.46
C ASN A 151 8.95 -20.54 1.81
N ASP A 152 9.30 -20.40 0.54
CA ASP A 152 10.07 -21.40 -0.18
C ASP A 152 11.55 -21.04 -0.28
N LYS A 153 12.40 -22.06 -0.20
CA LYS A 153 13.86 -21.94 -0.20
C LYS A 153 14.39 -21.40 -1.54
N SER A 154 13.81 -21.82 -2.66
CA SER A 154 14.27 -21.43 -3.99
C SER A 154 14.09 -19.92 -4.22
N SER A 155 12.91 -19.38 -3.88
CA SER A 155 12.66 -17.94 -3.94
C SER A 155 13.56 -17.17 -2.96
N ALA A 156 13.78 -17.72 -1.76
CA ALA A 156 14.65 -17.09 -0.76
C ALA A 156 16.09 -16.98 -1.27
N GLU A 157 16.65 -18.06 -1.82
CA GLU A 157 18.02 -18.08 -2.38
C GLU A 157 18.16 -17.12 -3.56
N LYS A 158 17.18 -17.09 -4.46
CA LYS A 158 17.18 -16.19 -5.62
C LYS A 158 17.11 -14.72 -5.22
N ILE A 159 16.23 -14.37 -4.28
CA ILE A 159 16.11 -13.01 -3.75
C ILE A 159 17.39 -12.60 -3.01
N ALA A 160 17.96 -13.50 -2.19
CA ALA A 160 19.20 -13.23 -1.47
C ALA A 160 20.38 -13.01 -2.42
N LEU A 161 20.48 -13.78 -3.50
CA LEU A 161 21.48 -13.56 -4.54
C LEU A 161 21.34 -12.18 -5.18
N ILE A 162 20.12 -11.82 -5.58
CA ILE A 162 19.82 -10.50 -6.19
C ILE A 162 20.18 -9.38 -5.19
N GLN A 163 19.74 -9.51 -3.94
CA GLN A 163 20.00 -8.52 -2.89
C GLN A 163 21.51 -8.31 -2.68
N ASN A 164 22.26 -9.40 -2.54
CA ASN A 164 23.71 -9.34 -2.32
C ASN A 164 24.46 -8.75 -3.53
N THR A 165 24.09 -9.21 -4.74
CA THR A 165 24.78 -8.81 -5.97
C THR A 165 24.46 -7.36 -6.37
N ALA A 166 23.19 -6.92 -6.22
CA ALA A 166 22.79 -5.56 -6.48
C ALA A 166 23.13 -4.57 -5.34
N GLY A 167 23.60 -5.04 -4.19
CA GLY A 167 24.01 -4.21 -3.06
C GLY A 167 22.84 -3.53 -2.33
N ALA A 168 21.64 -4.06 -2.43
CA ALA A 168 20.41 -3.49 -1.88
C ALA A 168 20.24 -3.79 -0.37
N LEU A 169 21.22 -3.37 0.45
CA LEU A 169 21.25 -3.63 1.88
C LEU A 169 20.87 -2.38 2.70
N PRO A 170 20.12 -2.52 3.80
CA PRO A 170 19.94 -1.44 4.75
C PRO A 170 21.27 -1.14 5.47
N SER A 171 21.46 0.10 5.94
CA SER A 171 22.59 0.39 6.82
C SER A 171 22.42 -0.36 8.16
N PRO A 172 23.54 -0.66 8.88
CA PRO A 172 23.44 -1.26 10.21
C PRO A 172 22.59 -0.42 11.18
N PHE A 173 22.64 0.91 11.07
CA PHE A 173 21.87 1.82 11.89
C PHE A 173 20.36 1.70 11.57
N ASP A 174 19.98 1.68 10.29
CA ASP A 174 18.57 1.47 9.90
C ASP A 174 18.06 0.10 10.38
N ALA A 175 18.88 -0.94 10.26
CA ALA A 175 18.54 -2.28 10.73
C ALA A 175 18.32 -2.32 12.25
N TRP A 176 19.18 -1.64 13.01
CA TRP A 176 19.04 -1.53 14.47
C TRP A 176 17.76 -0.76 14.85
N LEU A 177 17.50 0.40 14.23
CA LEU A 177 16.28 1.16 14.44
C LEU A 177 15.03 0.32 14.10
N LEU A 178 15.07 -0.46 13.03
CA LEU A 178 13.96 -1.33 12.62
C LEU A 178 13.69 -2.40 13.68
N LEU A 179 14.72 -3.10 14.17
CA LEU A 179 14.59 -4.09 15.23
C LEU A 179 14.02 -3.51 16.53
N ARG A 180 14.38 -2.27 16.85
CA ARG A 180 13.82 -1.53 17.97
C ARG A 180 12.35 -1.18 17.75
N SER A 181 12.02 -0.67 16.57
CA SER A 181 10.67 -0.16 16.24
C SER A 181 9.63 -1.28 16.13
N ILE A 182 10.00 -2.46 15.65
CA ILE A 182 9.07 -3.58 15.50
C ILE A 182 8.49 -4.05 16.85
N LYS A 183 9.20 -3.82 17.96
CA LYS A 183 8.72 -4.18 19.31
C LYS A 183 7.44 -3.45 19.74
N THR A 184 7.18 -2.29 19.15
CA THR A 184 5.96 -1.49 19.43
C THR A 184 4.94 -1.55 18.30
N LEU A 185 5.19 -2.36 17.26
CA LEU A 185 4.36 -2.40 16.05
C LEU A 185 2.90 -2.67 16.37
N SER A 186 2.61 -3.68 17.18
CA SER A 186 1.24 -4.08 17.53
C SER A 186 0.46 -2.94 18.19
N LEU A 187 1.06 -2.28 19.20
CA LEU A 187 0.44 -1.16 19.92
C LEU A 187 0.13 0.01 18.97
N ARG A 188 1.10 0.37 18.12
CA ARG A 188 0.94 1.48 17.19
C ARG A 188 -0.14 1.18 16.14
N VAL A 189 -0.08 0.01 15.53
CA VAL A 189 -0.99 -0.37 14.46
C VAL A 189 -2.41 -0.58 14.97
N ASP A 190 -2.59 -1.17 16.14
CA ASP A 190 -3.92 -1.29 16.77
C ASP A 190 -4.54 0.09 17.01
N LYS A 191 -3.74 1.05 17.49
CA LYS A 191 -4.19 2.44 17.65
C LYS A 191 -4.58 3.09 16.33
N HIS A 192 -3.79 2.91 15.27
CA HIS A 192 -4.14 3.39 13.93
C HIS A 192 -5.48 2.84 13.46
N PHE A 193 -5.67 1.53 13.55
CA PHE A 193 -6.85 0.85 13.04
C PHE A 193 -8.11 1.22 13.81
N SER A 194 -8.02 1.28 15.14
CA SER A 194 -9.14 1.69 16.00
C SER A 194 -9.57 3.14 15.74
N ASN A 195 -8.60 4.05 15.58
CA ASN A 195 -8.88 5.44 15.27
C ASN A 195 -9.49 5.58 13.86
N ALA A 196 -8.96 4.88 12.86
CA ALA A 196 -9.49 4.92 11.51
C ALA A 196 -10.97 4.49 11.46
N MET A 197 -11.35 3.43 12.16
CA MET A 197 -12.73 2.99 12.22
C MET A 197 -13.66 4.06 12.82
N LYS A 198 -13.24 4.70 13.92
CA LYS A 198 -14.03 5.75 14.57
C LYS A 198 -14.23 6.95 13.64
N ILE A 199 -13.15 7.42 13.02
CA ILE A 199 -13.18 8.58 12.15
C ILE A 199 -13.92 8.27 10.83
N ALA A 200 -13.79 7.08 10.26
CA ALA A 200 -14.54 6.69 9.07
C ALA A 200 -16.06 6.74 9.29
N ASN A 201 -16.52 6.24 10.45
CA ASN A 201 -17.93 6.32 10.83
C ASN A 201 -18.39 7.77 11.02
N TRP A 202 -17.58 8.62 11.66
CA TRP A 202 -17.89 10.02 11.83
C TRP A 202 -17.95 10.78 10.50
N LEU A 203 -16.94 10.59 9.63
CA LEU A 203 -16.91 11.21 8.30
C LEU A 203 -18.13 10.82 7.47
N LYS A 204 -18.61 9.57 7.57
CA LYS A 204 -19.79 9.10 6.84
C LYS A 204 -21.07 9.86 7.19
N SER A 205 -21.19 10.38 8.41
CA SER A 205 -22.32 11.18 8.86
C SER A 205 -22.15 12.68 8.62
N HIS A 206 -20.98 13.12 8.17
CA HIS A 206 -20.66 14.54 8.09
C HIS A 206 -21.17 15.18 6.79
N LYS A 207 -21.97 16.24 6.89
CA LYS A 207 -22.67 16.90 5.77
C LYS A 207 -21.76 17.42 4.64
N LYS A 208 -20.48 17.69 4.92
CA LYS A 208 -19.48 18.21 3.96
C LYS A 208 -18.64 17.10 3.32
N VAL A 209 -18.94 15.84 3.60
CA VAL A 209 -18.25 14.67 3.05
C VAL A 209 -19.23 13.93 2.16
N THR A 210 -18.90 13.78 0.89
CA THR A 210 -19.77 13.14 -0.11
C THR A 210 -19.53 11.64 -0.23
N ARG A 211 -18.29 11.20 0.09
CA ARG A 211 -17.91 9.80 -0.01
C ARG A 211 -16.83 9.47 1.03
N VAL A 212 -16.94 8.31 1.65
CA VAL A 212 -15.88 7.74 2.51
C VAL A 212 -15.49 6.38 1.96
N ILE A 213 -14.22 6.16 1.72
CA ILE A 213 -13.66 4.90 1.24
C ILE A 213 -12.86 4.30 2.39
N TYR A 214 -13.38 3.26 2.99
CA TYR A 214 -12.72 2.54 4.08
C TYR A 214 -13.21 1.09 4.14
N PRO A 215 -12.33 0.08 4.06
CA PRO A 215 -12.74 -1.32 3.99
C PRO A 215 -13.55 -1.81 5.19
N GLY A 216 -13.48 -1.11 6.33
CA GLY A 216 -14.28 -1.39 7.53
C GLY A 216 -15.76 -0.99 7.43
N LEU A 217 -16.13 -0.15 6.49
CA LEU A 217 -17.52 0.25 6.29
C LEU A 217 -18.27 -0.82 5.48
N LYS A 218 -19.51 -1.12 5.85
CA LYS A 218 -20.32 -2.17 5.19
C LYS A 218 -20.64 -1.90 3.73
N ASP A 219 -20.65 -0.64 3.32
CA ASP A 219 -20.88 -0.20 1.95
C ASP A 219 -19.61 -0.19 1.07
N HIS A 220 -18.44 -0.52 1.63
CA HIS A 220 -17.26 -0.73 0.81
C HIS A 220 -17.42 -1.98 -0.07
N PRO A 221 -17.17 -1.91 -1.40
CA PRO A 221 -17.44 -3.02 -2.33
C PRO A 221 -16.80 -4.35 -1.90
N GLN A 222 -15.59 -4.32 -1.36
CA GLN A 222 -14.86 -5.50 -0.93
C GLN A 222 -14.86 -5.69 0.60
N HIS A 223 -15.83 -5.12 1.35
CA HIS A 223 -15.90 -5.27 2.81
C HIS A 223 -15.87 -6.74 3.26
N ALA A 224 -16.60 -7.61 2.58
CA ALA A 224 -16.68 -9.04 2.93
C ALA A 224 -15.31 -9.72 2.80
N ILE A 225 -14.55 -9.40 1.75
CA ILE A 225 -13.19 -9.92 1.53
C ILE A 225 -12.25 -9.39 2.61
N ALA A 226 -12.26 -8.07 2.85
CA ALA A 226 -11.46 -7.44 3.90
C ALA A 226 -11.74 -8.07 5.28
N LYS A 227 -13.01 -8.20 5.64
CA LYS A 227 -13.43 -8.83 6.91
C LYS A 227 -12.93 -10.26 7.07
N LYS A 228 -12.82 -11.03 5.97
CA LYS A 228 -12.34 -12.40 5.99
C LYS A 228 -10.82 -12.48 6.13
N GLN A 229 -10.08 -11.70 5.35
CA GLN A 229 -8.62 -11.85 5.24
C GLN A 229 -7.80 -10.94 6.16
N GLN A 230 -8.37 -9.79 6.58
CA GLN A 230 -7.67 -8.83 7.43
C GLN A 230 -8.00 -9.10 8.90
N LYS A 231 -7.06 -9.74 9.58
CA LYS A 231 -7.20 -10.19 10.97
C LYS A 231 -6.00 -9.77 11.80
N ASN A 232 -6.27 -9.26 13.00
CA ASN A 232 -5.23 -9.07 14.02
C ASN A 232 -4.80 -10.41 14.64
N PRO A 233 -3.78 -10.44 15.50
CA PRO A 233 -3.32 -11.67 16.15
C PRO A 233 -4.39 -12.41 16.96
N GLU A 234 -5.39 -11.70 17.50
CA GLU A 234 -6.52 -12.28 18.24
C GLU A 234 -7.65 -12.80 17.31
N GLY A 235 -7.47 -12.76 16.00
CA GLY A 235 -8.46 -13.20 15.02
C GLY A 235 -9.61 -12.22 14.76
N LYS A 236 -9.59 -11.02 15.37
CA LYS A 236 -10.58 -9.96 15.12
C LYS A 236 -10.33 -9.31 13.77
N SER A 237 -11.42 -8.97 13.06
CA SER A 237 -11.31 -8.23 11.80
C SER A 237 -10.82 -6.81 12.03
N VAL A 238 -9.85 -6.39 11.24
CA VAL A 238 -9.26 -5.05 11.24
C VAL A 238 -9.17 -4.54 9.79
N PHE A 239 -9.11 -3.21 9.56
CA PHE A 239 -9.33 -2.67 8.22
C PHE A 239 -8.33 -1.60 7.80
N GLY A 240 -7.20 -1.52 8.50
CA GLY A 240 -6.15 -0.55 8.21
C GLY A 240 -6.31 0.79 8.92
N GLY A 241 -5.25 1.59 8.87
CA GLY A 241 -5.17 2.90 9.54
C GLY A 241 -5.32 4.10 8.58
N ILE A 242 -5.68 3.85 7.33
CA ILE A 242 -5.84 4.88 6.31
C ILE A 242 -7.30 4.96 5.90
N ILE A 243 -7.79 6.19 5.75
CA ILE A 243 -9.12 6.49 5.23
C ILE A 243 -8.95 7.39 4.02
N SER A 244 -9.67 7.12 2.96
CA SER A 244 -9.86 8.08 1.87
C SER A 244 -11.29 8.61 1.89
N PHE A 245 -11.45 9.92 1.64
CA PHE A 245 -12.77 10.54 1.62
C PHE A 245 -12.79 11.73 0.65
N GLU A 246 -13.96 12.04 0.16
CA GLU A 246 -14.19 13.17 -0.74
C GLU A 246 -14.96 14.27 -0.03
N LEU A 247 -14.46 15.49 -0.16
CA LEU A 247 -15.17 16.67 0.28
C LEU A 247 -16.20 17.11 -0.78
N ASP A 248 -17.25 17.76 -0.32
CA ASP A 248 -18.20 18.44 -1.20
C ASP A 248 -17.46 19.38 -2.17
N SER A 249 -17.91 19.44 -3.42
CA SER A 249 -17.25 20.19 -4.49
C SER A 249 -17.17 21.71 -4.25
N THR A 250 -18.00 22.25 -3.35
CA THR A 250 -17.97 23.64 -2.92
C THR A 250 -16.80 23.96 -2.00
N ILE A 251 -16.13 22.93 -1.46
CA ILE A 251 -15.03 23.08 -0.51
C ILE A 251 -13.69 22.99 -1.24
N SER A 252 -12.90 24.03 -1.14
CA SER A 252 -11.52 23.99 -1.61
C SER A 252 -10.66 23.14 -0.70
N VAL A 253 -10.13 22.03 -1.23
CA VAL A 253 -9.21 21.11 -0.52
C VAL A 253 -8.00 21.86 0.05
N ASN A 254 -7.43 22.79 -0.71
CA ASN A 254 -6.30 23.62 -0.25
C ASN A 254 -6.66 24.52 0.94
N LYS A 255 -7.85 25.15 0.92
CA LYS A 255 -8.32 25.95 2.05
C LYS A 255 -8.65 25.08 3.25
N PHE A 256 -9.19 23.90 3.06
CA PHE A 256 -9.44 22.92 4.11
C PHE A 256 -8.13 22.49 4.76
N ALA A 257 -7.15 22.03 3.97
CA ALA A 257 -5.87 21.56 4.46
C ALA A 257 -5.09 22.62 5.28
N LYS A 258 -5.17 23.90 4.87
CA LYS A 258 -4.55 25.02 5.61
C LYS A 258 -5.17 25.30 6.97
N LYS A 259 -6.40 24.86 7.22
CA LYS A 259 -7.10 25.07 8.51
C LYS A 259 -6.87 23.92 9.51
N LEU A 260 -6.16 22.88 9.12
CA LEU A 260 -5.88 21.75 10.01
C LEU A 260 -4.74 22.11 10.97
N ASN A 261 -5.02 22.08 12.27
CA ASN A 261 -4.04 22.42 13.30
C ASN A 261 -3.21 21.22 13.75
N PHE A 262 -3.81 20.01 13.82
CA PHE A 262 -3.17 18.79 14.33
C PHE A 262 -2.74 17.83 13.23
N ILE A 263 -3.31 17.95 12.04
CA ILE A 263 -3.05 17.06 10.92
C ILE A 263 -2.08 17.73 9.98
N THR A 264 -0.94 17.11 9.76
CA THR A 264 0.07 17.63 8.84
C THR A 264 -0.27 17.24 7.41
N LEU A 265 -0.31 18.22 6.50
CA LEU A 265 -0.37 17.96 5.07
C LEU A 265 0.98 17.43 4.61
N ALA A 266 1.07 16.14 4.38
CA ALA A 266 2.30 15.47 3.97
C ALA A 266 2.01 14.14 3.28
N GLU A 267 2.94 13.76 2.40
CA GLU A 267 3.00 12.40 1.87
C GLU A 267 3.71 11.52 2.89
N SER A 268 3.22 10.43 3.15
CA SER A 268 3.73 9.28 3.91
C SER A 268 2.60 8.64 4.70
N LEU A 269 2.89 7.53 5.34
CA LEU A 269 1.94 6.81 6.18
C LEU A 269 2.67 5.95 7.22
N GLY A 270 1.93 5.42 8.19
CA GLY A 270 2.44 4.45 9.16
C GLY A 270 3.27 5.01 10.31
N GLY A 271 3.54 6.32 10.31
CA GLY A 271 4.26 7.00 11.39
C GLY A 271 3.35 7.37 12.56
N VAL A 272 3.95 7.69 13.73
CA VAL A 272 3.25 8.13 14.95
C VAL A 272 2.71 9.56 14.87
N LYS A 273 2.27 9.98 13.66
CA LYS A 273 1.67 11.27 13.37
C LYS A 273 0.42 11.07 12.53
N THR A 274 -0.57 11.93 12.73
CA THR A 274 -1.72 11.98 11.81
C THR A 274 -1.35 12.85 10.61
N LEU A 275 -1.47 12.26 9.43
CA LEU A 275 -1.10 12.89 8.15
C LEU A 275 -2.29 12.88 7.21
N ILE A 276 -2.39 13.91 6.37
CA ILE A 276 -3.35 13.98 5.28
C ILE A 276 -2.63 14.34 3.98
N SER A 277 -3.08 13.78 2.88
CA SER A 277 -2.57 14.11 1.55
C SER A 277 -3.70 14.30 0.55
N CYS A 278 -3.40 15.02 -0.53
CA CYS A 278 -4.30 15.19 -1.67
C CYS A 278 -3.76 14.31 -2.81
N PRO A 279 -4.25 13.08 -3.00
CA PRO A 279 -3.69 12.16 -3.99
C PRO A 279 -3.59 12.75 -5.39
N TYR A 280 -4.58 13.53 -5.80
CA TYR A 280 -4.63 14.13 -7.13
C TYR A 280 -3.43 15.04 -7.44
N SER A 281 -2.98 15.86 -6.49
CA SER A 281 -1.90 16.86 -6.67
C SER A 281 -0.58 16.46 -6.01
N MET A 282 -0.56 15.40 -5.20
CA MET A 282 0.61 14.92 -4.45
C MET A 282 1.04 13.52 -4.93
N THR A 283 0.59 12.47 -4.27
CA THR A 283 1.07 11.09 -4.49
C THR A 283 0.88 10.58 -5.92
N HIS A 284 -0.12 11.08 -6.65
CA HIS A 284 -0.42 10.74 -8.05
C HIS A 284 -0.22 11.93 -9.00
N ALA A 285 0.58 12.93 -8.62
CA ALA A 285 0.81 14.11 -9.47
C ALA A 285 1.32 13.75 -10.87
N SER A 286 2.18 12.74 -10.98
CA SER A 286 2.76 12.26 -12.25
C SER A 286 1.81 11.44 -13.14
N VAL A 287 0.64 11.03 -12.65
CA VAL A 287 -0.34 10.27 -13.43
C VAL A 287 -1.15 11.26 -14.30
N PRO A 288 -1.35 10.99 -15.61
CA PRO A 288 -2.16 11.83 -16.47
C PRO A 288 -3.58 12.07 -15.95
N LYS A 289 -4.15 13.26 -16.23
CA LYS A 289 -5.46 13.66 -15.70
C LYS A 289 -6.58 12.66 -16.05
N ASN A 290 -6.64 12.24 -17.32
CA ASN A 290 -7.63 11.29 -17.81
C ASN A 290 -7.52 9.91 -17.14
N GLU A 291 -6.33 9.48 -16.79
CA GLU A 291 -6.12 8.23 -16.06
C GLU A 291 -6.55 8.35 -14.60
N LYS A 292 -6.21 9.47 -13.92
CA LYS A 292 -6.71 9.74 -12.57
C LYS A 292 -8.23 9.69 -12.49
N GLU A 293 -8.90 10.31 -13.46
CA GLU A 293 -10.37 10.35 -13.52
C GLU A 293 -10.96 8.96 -13.77
N LYS A 294 -10.37 8.16 -14.67
CA LYS A 294 -10.76 6.76 -14.89
C LYS A 294 -10.58 5.90 -13.64
N LEU A 295 -9.53 6.13 -12.88
CA LEU A 295 -9.26 5.44 -11.63
C LEU A 295 -10.14 5.95 -10.46
N GLY A 296 -10.94 6.99 -10.64
CA GLY A 296 -11.77 7.57 -9.58
C GLY A 296 -10.99 8.45 -8.59
N ILE A 297 -9.81 8.93 -8.97
CA ILE A 297 -9.00 9.85 -8.15
C ILE A 297 -9.40 11.29 -8.51
N THR A 298 -10.32 11.83 -7.73
CA THR A 298 -10.86 13.19 -7.93
C THR A 298 -9.99 14.27 -7.28
N LYS A 299 -10.21 15.54 -7.69
CA LYS A 299 -9.54 16.69 -7.08
C LYS A 299 -9.93 16.91 -5.61
N ASN A 300 -11.09 16.39 -5.20
CA ASN A 300 -11.62 16.54 -3.85
C ASN A 300 -11.32 15.33 -2.95
N LEU A 301 -10.62 14.33 -3.49
CA LEU A 301 -10.19 13.15 -2.73
C LEU A 301 -9.04 13.50 -1.80
N LEU A 302 -9.20 13.13 -0.54
CA LEU A 302 -8.20 13.21 0.51
C LEU A 302 -7.88 11.80 1.01
N SER A 303 -6.63 11.55 1.35
CA SER A 303 -6.18 10.33 2.01
C SER A 303 -5.55 10.68 3.34
N CYS A 304 -6.03 10.10 4.42
CA CYS A 304 -5.64 10.42 5.78
C CYS A 304 -5.15 9.19 6.54
N LEU A 305 -3.94 9.29 7.11
CA LEU A 305 -3.42 8.36 8.09
C LEU A 305 -3.77 8.85 9.49
N LEU A 306 -4.33 7.99 10.32
CA LEU A 306 -4.79 8.34 11.66
C LEU A 306 -4.00 7.61 12.75
N TYR A 307 -3.18 8.33 13.50
CA TYR A 307 -2.48 7.79 14.68
C TYR A 307 -2.97 8.43 15.98
N THR A 308 -2.67 9.69 16.20
CA THR A 308 -3.30 10.44 17.28
C THR A 308 -4.68 10.84 16.81
N SER A 309 -5.70 10.41 17.54
CA SER A 309 -7.01 11.03 17.44
C SER A 309 -6.99 12.19 18.41
N PRO A 310 -6.90 13.43 17.94
CA PRO A 310 -7.49 14.48 18.72
C PRO A 310 -8.95 14.08 18.98
N SER A 311 -9.51 14.50 20.10
CA SER A 311 -10.93 14.36 20.38
C SER A 311 -11.74 14.77 19.15
N PRO A 312 -12.91 14.20 18.86
CA PRO A 312 -13.79 14.73 17.81
C PRO A 312 -14.02 16.25 17.89
N ARG A 313 -13.86 16.82 19.10
CA ARG A 313 -13.89 18.27 19.32
C ARG A 313 -12.75 19.02 18.63
N ASP A 314 -11.58 18.41 18.44
CA ASP A 314 -10.42 19.03 17.81
C ASP A 314 -10.53 19.06 16.26
N TRP A 315 -11.50 18.35 15.69
CA TRP A 315 -11.87 18.39 14.28
C TRP A 315 -12.92 19.46 13.95
N LEU A 316 -13.51 20.07 14.99
CA LEU A 316 -14.63 21.01 14.88
C LEU A 316 -14.23 22.49 15.02
N GLN A 317 -12.95 22.79 15.22
CA GLN A 317 -12.46 24.18 15.33
C GLN A 317 -12.12 24.80 13.98
#